data_b8a34ba8cc722a97d8d508b5754fec9a
#
_entry.id   b8a34ba8cc722a97d8d508b5754fec9a
#
_cell.length_a   1.000
_cell.length_b   1.000
_cell.length_c   1.000
_cell.angle_alpha   90.00
_cell.angle_beta   90.00
_cell.angle_gamma   90.00
#
_symmetry.space_group_name_H-M   'P 1'
#
loop_
_entity.id
_entity.type
_entity.pdbx_description
1 polymer ?
#
loop_
_entity_poly.entity_id
_entity_poly.type
_entity_poly.pdbx_seq_one_letter_code
_entity_poly.pdbx_strand_id
1 'polypeptide(L)'
;MLPLSRVSEFVHVAEACELLGVSTEAVCRRLGQPFWHNCDPAGYAPVEHFRRFIDGAAHAASSRLFGFAIREVSRVERLAVVRLAIARSANLYQALMLACRLMEGHSNGIKYWLDEKHDAVWICRRSRRLLEAGDDMTIQYVLAGMIQVVQCGAGKAWWPKRIVLQGTGPIALPPVEASGEAAVQYHPSISAIAVPRTLLPQPVHSLDADSRTPVLAAFDEPTFLQTAPADTLVAALKQLIVTMMPHGCPSIETVAEIAGAHPRALQRSLHR
;
A
#
# COMPACT_ATOMS: atom_id res chain seq x y z
N MET A 1 13.08 -3.14 14.19
CA MET A 1 12.35 -3.90 13.16
C MET A 1 12.48 -3.16 11.84
N LEU A 2 12.67 -3.86 10.72
CA LEU A 2 12.71 -3.31 9.37
C LEU A 2 11.30 -3.50 8.74
N PRO A 3 10.52 -2.42 8.52
CA PRO A 3 9.23 -2.52 7.86
C PRO A 3 9.40 -2.91 6.39
N LEU A 4 8.81 -4.04 6.00
CA LEU A 4 8.84 -4.58 4.65
C LEU A 4 7.42 -4.65 4.06
N SER A 5 7.33 -4.52 2.74
CA SER A 5 6.16 -4.81 1.93
C SER A 5 6.54 -5.69 0.74
N ARG A 6 5.58 -6.42 0.18
CA ARG A 6 5.83 -7.20 -1.04
C ARG A 6 6.20 -6.30 -2.22
N VAL A 7 7.13 -6.77 -3.02
CA VAL A 7 7.59 -6.09 -4.23
C VAL A 7 6.46 -5.89 -5.24
N SER A 8 5.45 -6.76 -5.24
CA SER A 8 4.29 -6.63 -6.14
C SER A 8 3.64 -5.25 -6.13
N GLU A 9 3.66 -4.54 -4.98
CA GLU A 9 3.13 -3.18 -4.90
C GLU A 9 4.01 -2.17 -5.67
N PHE A 10 5.34 -2.33 -5.62
CA PHE A 10 6.27 -1.53 -6.43
C PHE A 10 6.06 -1.75 -7.92
N VAL A 11 5.85 -3.00 -8.35
CA VAL A 11 5.58 -3.33 -9.76
C VAL A 11 4.35 -2.56 -10.23
N HIS A 12 3.24 -2.62 -9.51
CA HIS A 12 2.01 -1.94 -9.91
C HIS A 12 2.14 -0.41 -9.94
N VAL A 13 2.87 0.17 -8.98
CA VAL A 13 3.09 1.63 -8.96
C VAL A 13 4.06 2.04 -10.06
N ALA A 14 5.10 1.25 -10.33
CA ALA A 14 6.03 1.50 -11.42
C ALA A 14 5.31 1.51 -12.79
N GLU A 15 4.50 0.50 -13.07
CA GLU A 15 3.67 0.42 -14.27
C GLU A 15 2.75 1.66 -14.41
N ALA A 16 2.12 2.08 -13.31
CA ALA A 16 1.28 3.27 -13.33
C ALA A 16 2.08 4.55 -13.59
N CYS A 17 3.29 4.67 -13.03
CA CYS A 17 4.18 5.81 -13.29
C CYS A 17 4.54 5.92 -14.77
N GLU A 18 4.93 4.80 -15.42
CA GLU A 18 5.23 4.79 -16.85
C GLU A 18 4.01 5.20 -17.71
N LEU A 19 2.81 4.69 -17.36
CA LEU A 19 1.57 5.09 -18.03
C LEU A 19 1.24 6.59 -17.84
N LEU A 20 1.67 7.18 -16.72
CA LEU A 20 1.53 8.61 -16.44
C LEU A 20 2.70 9.45 -16.98
N GLY A 21 3.60 8.85 -17.77
CA GLY A 21 4.73 9.54 -18.40
C GLY A 21 5.91 9.82 -17.45
N VAL A 22 5.98 9.13 -16.32
CA VAL A 22 7.07 9.27 -15.35
C VAL A 22 8.00 8.06 -15.43
N SER A 23 9.25 8.28 -15.85
CA SER A 23 10.25 7.21 -15.91
C SER A 23 10.62 6.70 -14.53
N THR A 24 10.22 5.47 -14.25
CA THR A 24 10.54 4.73 -13.04
C THR A 24 12.02 4.61 -12.80
N GLU A 25 12.78 4.32 -13.89
CA GLU A 25 14.23 4.18 -13.83
C GLU A 25 14.91 5.50 -13.43
N ALA A 26 14.48 6.62 -14.00
CA ALA A 26 15.02 7.95 -13.67
C ALA A 26 14.74 8.32 -12.20
N VAL A 27 13.55 7.99 -11.69
CA VAL A 27 13.20 8.22 -10.29
C VAL A 27 14.08 7.37 -9.38
N CYS A 28 14.23 6.07 -9.64
CA CYS A 28 15.06 5.17 -8.82
C CYS A 28 16.53 5.62 -8.81
N ARG A 29 17.11 5.98 -9.95
CA ARG A 29 18.49 6.50 -10.03
C ARG A 29 18.66 7.77 -9.19
N ARG A 30 17.74 8.72 -9.31
CA ARG A 30 17.80 9.98 -8.55
C ARG A 30 17.75 9.75 -7.04
N LEU A 31 16.98 8.74 -6.60
CA LEU A 31 16.83 8.38 -5.20
C LEU A 31 17.95 7.46 -4.67
N GLY A 32 18.84 6.96 -5.55
CA GLY A 32 19.83 5.94 -5.17
C GLY A 32 19.20 4.62 -4.70
N GLN A 33 18.00 4.29 -5.20
CA GLN A 33 17.27 3.09 -4.79
C GLN A 33 17.48 1.95 -5.77
N PRO A 34 17.45 0.68 -5.30
CA PRO A 34 17.35 -0.49 -6.18
C PRO A 34 16.10 -0.43 -7.05
N PHE A 35 16.17 -1.06 -8.22
CA PHE A 35 15.02 -1.21 -9.14
C PHE A 35 14.09 -2.33 -8.65
N TRP A 36 13.37 -2.09 -7.56
CA TRP A 36 12.49 -3.07 -6.92
C TRP A 36 11.48 -3.69 -7.87
N HIS A 37 10.97 -2.91 -8.85
CA HIS A 37 10.02 -3.38 -9.86
C HIS A 37 10.59 -4.45 -10.80
N ASN A 38 11.91 -4.64 -10.82
CA ASN A 38 12.59 -5.72 -11.56
C ASN A 38 12.87 -6.96 -10.70
N CYS A 39 12.55 -6.90 -9.40
CA CYS A 39 12.71 -8.03 -8.49
C CYS A 39 11.48 -8.95 -8.53
N ASP A 40 11.62 -10.15 -7.93
CA ASP A 40 10.49 -11.07 -7.78
C ASP A 40 9.30 -10.37 -7.07
N PRO A 41 8.11 -10.31 -7.68
CA PRO A 41 6.92 -9.73 -7.07
C PRO A 41 6.54 -10.34 -5.71
N ALA A 42 6.89 -11.60 -5.46
CA ALA A 42 6.71 -12.29 -4.18
C ALA A 42 7.76 -11.91 -3.14
N GLY A 43 8.87 -11.28 -3.55
CA GLY A 43 9.93 -10.79 -2.68
C GLY A 43 9.50 -9.59 -1.84
N TYR A 44 10.47 -9.00 -1.12
CA TYR A 44 10.20 -7.93 -0.14
C TYR A 44 11.12 -6.74 -0.35
N ALA A 45 10.56 -5.55 -0.19
CA ALA A 45 11.27 -4.29 -0.22
C ALA A 45 10.90 -3.43 1.01
N PRO A 46 11.77 -2.51 1.44
CA PRO A 46 11.46 -1.61 2.54
C PRO A 46 10.26 -0.70 2.22
N VAL A 47 9.32 -0.58 3.16
CA VAL A 47 8.17 0.34 3.05
C VAL A 47 8.64 1.78 2.82
N GLU A 48 9.78 2.15 3.42
CA GLU A 48 10.36 3.48 3.24
C GLU A 48 10.80 3.76 1.80
N HIS A 49 11.33 2.75 1.09
CA HIS A 49 11.70 2.89 -0.32
C HIS A 49 10.47 3.12 -1.19
N PHE A 50 9.37 2.41 -0.89
CA PHE A 50 8.10 2.62 -1.58
C PHE A 50 7.58 4.05 -1.42
N ARG A 51 7.58 4.56 -0.19
CA ARG A 51 7.17 5.93 0.12
C ARG A 51 8.01 6.95 -0.65
N ARG A 52 9.34 6.88 -0.52
CA ARG A 52 10.26 7.78 -1.23
C ARG A 52 10.11 7.71 -2.74
N PHE A 53 9.80 6.53 -3.28
CA PHE A 53 9.56 6.34 -4.70
C PHE A 53 8.31 7.10 -5.16
N ILE A 54 7.18 6.96 -4.45
CA ILE A 54 5.94 7.70 -4.79
C ILE A 54 6.17 9.22 -4.73
N ASP A 55 6.81 9.71 -3.68
CA ASP A 55 7.11 11.15 -3.54
C ASP A 55 8.06 11.63 -4.65
N GLY A 56 9.08 10.84 -4.96
CA GLY A 56 10.00 11.11 -6.05
C GLY A 56 9.33 11.16 -7.42
N ALA A 57 8.40 10.26 -7.66
CA ALA A 57 7.62 10.21 -8.90
C ALA A 57 6.65 11.42 -9.00
N ALA A 58 5.98 11.77 -7.91
CA ALA A 58 5.12 12.95 -7.83
C ALA A 58 5.88 14.25 -8.14
N HIS A 59 7.09 14.37 -7.60
CA HIS A 59 7.97 15.50 -7.89
C HIS A 59 8.35 15.55 -9.37
N ALA A 60 8.67 14.41 -9.98
CA ALA A 60 8.99 14.32 -11.42
C ALA A 60 7.78 14.70 -12.29
N ALA A 61 6.58 14.31 -11.87
CA ALA A 61 5.33 14.65 -12.55
C ALA A 61 4.87 16.09 -12.31
N SER A 62 5.48 16.81 -11.35
CA SER A 62 5.02 18.14 -10.87
C SER A 62 3.53 18.14 -10.49
N SER A 63 3.03 17.05 -9.92
CA SER A 63 1.62 16.85 -9.61
C SER A 63 1.36 16.78 -8.09
N ARG A 64 0.43 17.61 -7.62
CA ARG A 64 -0.02 17.62 -6.21
C ARG A 64 -1.08 16.55 -5.90
N LEU A 65 -1.56 15.82 -6.91
CA LEU A 65 -2.58 14.76 -6.78
C LEU A 65 -2.05 13.41 -7.32
N PHE A 66 -0.73 13.26 -7.38
CA PHE A 66 -0.11 12.11 -8.02
C PHE A 66 -0.45 10.79 -7.36
N GLY A 67 -0.62 10.77 -6.02
CA GLY A 67 -1.06 9.57 -5.30
C GLY A 67 -2.43 9.06 -5.76
N PHE A 68 -3.37 9.96 -6.03
CA PHE A 68 -4.67 9.62 -6.64
C PHE A 68 -4.51 9.18 -8.09
N ALA A 69 -3.68 9.90 -8.89
CA ALA A 69 -3.45 9.56 -10.29
C ALA A 69 -2.88 8.14 -10.46
N ILE A 70 -1.90 7.75 -9.63
CA ILE A 70 -1.40 6.36 -9.61
C ILE A 70 -2.55 5.37 -9.40
N ARG A 71 -3.43 5.60 -8.42
CA ARG A 71 -4.55 4.68 -8.13
C ARG A 71 -5.63 4.69 -9.19
N GLU A 72 -5.82 5.78 -9.91
CA GLU A 72 -6.76 5.80 -11.05
C GLU A 72 -6.29 4.86 -12.16
N VAL A 73 -4.99 4.84 -12.45
CA VAL A 73 -4.38 3.98 -13.47
C VAL A 73 -4.15 2.56 -12.97
N SER A 74 -3.57 2.42 -11.76
CA SER A 74 -3.21 1.14 -11.13
C SER A 74 -4.27 0.66 -10.14
N ARG A 75 -5.47 0.57 -10.50
CA ARG A 75 -6.61 0.22 -9.62
C ARG A 75 -6.26 -0.79 -8.52
N VAL A 76 -6.83 -0.58 -7.32
CA VAL A 76 -6.54 -1.41 -6.13
C VAL A 76 -6.82 -2.89 -6.34
N GLU A 77 -7.73 -3.23 -7.24
CA GLU A 77 -8.07 -4.62 -7.60
C GLU A 77 -6.93 -5.37 -8.29
N ARG A 78 -5.90 -4.66 -8.80
CA ARG A 78 -4.68 -5.31 -9.31
C ARG A 78 -3.83 -5.90 -8.19
N LEU A 79 -3.97 -5.43 -6.95
CA LEU A 79 -3.39 -6.12 -5.80
C LEU A 79 -4.09 -7.46 -5.61
N ALA A 80 -3.33 -8.55 -5.69
CA ALA A 80 -3.86 -9.92 -5.60
C ALA A 80 -4.70 -10.14 -4.34
N VAL A 81 -4.30 -9.55 -3.21
CA VAL A 81 -5.02 -9.62 -1.93
C VAL A 81 -6.41 -8.97 -1.99
N VAL A 82 -6.54 -7.83 -2.64
CA VAL A 82 -7.84 -7.13 -2.78
C VAL A 82 -8.74 -7.86 -3.76
N ARG A 83 -8.19 -8.28 -4.91
CA ARG A 83 -8.93 -9.06 -5.89
C ARG A 83 -9.47 -10.36 -5.30
N LEU A 84 -8.65 -11.06 -4.51
CA LEU A 84 -9.08 -12.28 -3.83
C LEU A 84 -10.20 -11.98 -2.81
N ALA A 85 -10.06 -10.90 -2.03
CA ALA A 85 -11.07 -10.50 -1.07
C ALA A 85 -12.42 -10.24 -1.75
N ILE A 86 -12.43 -9.54 -2.90
CA ILE A 86 -13.64 -9.28 -3.69
C ILE A 86 -14.21 -10.61 -4.23
N ALA A 87 -13.39 -11.44 -4.85
CA ALA A 87 -13.84 -12.67 -5.50
C ALA A 87 -14.40 -13.74 -4.53
N ARG A 88 -13.94 -13.75 -3.27
CA ARG A 88 -14.36 -14.72 -2.24
C ARG A 88 -15.44 -14.20 -1.30
N SER A 89 -15.97 -13.00 -1.53
CA SER A 89 -16.93 -12.37 -0.63
C SER A 89 -18.28 -12.19 -1.30
N ALA A 90 -19.36 -12.48 -0.56
CA ALA A 90 -20.72 -12.28 -1.03
C ALA A 90 -21.15 -10.81 -0.91
N ASN A 91 -20.54 -10.05 -0.01
CA ASN A 91 -20.89 -8.65 0.25
C ASN A 91 -19.68 -7.80 0.65
N LEU A 92 -19.89 -6.49 0.67
CA LEU A 92 -18.83 -5.53 0.97
C LEU A 92 -18.19 -5.75 2.34
N TYR A 93 -18.97 -6.07 3.38
CA TYR A 93 -18.41 -6.30 4.71
C TYR A 93 -17.41 -7.45 4.73
N GLN A 94 -17.77 -8.58 4.12
CA GLN A 94 -16.87 -9.73 4.01
C GLN A 94 -15.60 -9.40 3.21
N ALA A 95 -15.75 -8.64 2.12
CA ALA A 95 -14.60 -8.22 1.31
C ALA A 95 -13.65 -7.33 2.11
N LEU A 96 -14.17 -6.38 2.88
CA LEU A 96 -13.36 -5.50 3.74
C LEU A 96 -12.65 -6.29 4.85
N MET A 97 -13.34 -7.22 5.51
CA MET A 97 -12.72 -8.08 6.53
C MET A 97 -11.58 -8.92 5.96
N LEU A 98 -11.84 -9.58 4.82
CA LEU A 98 -10.84 -10.44 4.18
C LEU A 98 -9.66 -9.62 3.65
N ALA A 99 -9.92 -8.45 3.05
CA ALA A 99 -8.84 -7.54 2.61
C ALA A 99 -7.96 -7.09 3.79
N CYS A 100 -8.52 -6.68 4.91
CA CYS A 100 -7.77 -6.30 6.11
C CYS A 100 -6.87 -7.45 6.60
N ARG A 101 -7.40 -8.68 6.65
CA ARG A 101 -6.65 -9.88 7.05
C ARG A 101 -5.51 -10.20 6.10
N LEU A 102 -5.76 -10.16 4.79
CA LEU A 102 -4.74 -10.49 3.78
C LEU A 102 -3.62 -9.43 3.72
N MET A 103 -3.91 -8.18 4.10
CA MET A 103 -2.87 -7.15 4.18
C MET A 103 -1.77 -7.46 5.21
N GLU A 104 -2.03 -8.32 6.20
CA GLU A 104 -0.99 -8.81 7.13
C GLU A 104 0.08 -9.65 6.42
N GLY A 105 -0.30 -10.44 5.41
CA GLY A 105 0.64 -11.16 4.55
C GLY A 105 1.34 -10.28 3.51
N HIS A 106 0.83 -9.07 3.30
CA HIS A 106 1.38 -8.13 2.32
C HIS A 106 2.48 -7.23 2.92
N SER A 107 2.30 -6.74 4.15
CA SER A 107 3.26 -5.83 4.79
C SER A 107 3.23 -5.97 6.32
N ASN A 108 4.42 -6.01 6.95
CA ASN A 108 4.55 -5.93 8.41
C ASN A 108 4.65 -4.48 8.92
N GLY A 109 4.83 -3.52 8.02
CA GLY A 109 4.93 -2.08 8.36
C GLY A 109 3.58 -1.38 8.45
N ILE A 110 2.50 -2.03 8.03
CA ILE A 110 1.17 -1.44 7.89
C ILE A 110 0.14 -2.39 8.48
N LYS A 111 -0.80 -1.86 9.26
CA LYS A 111 -1.94 -2.62 9.79
C LYS A 111 -3.24 -2.01 9.31
N TYR A 112 -4.14 -2.85 8.82
CA TYR A 112 -5.52 -2.51 8.51
C TYR A 112 -6.47 -3.24 9.46
N TRP A 113 -7.59 -2.60 9.85
CA TRP A 113 -8.65 -3.21 10.64
C TRP A 113 -9.96 -2.48 10.42
N LEU A 114 -11.06 -3.11 10.80
CA LEU A 114 -12.37 -2.48 10.86
C LEU A 114 -12.67 -2.07 12.30
N ASP A 115 -13.15 -0.84 12.48
CA ASP A 115 -13.65 -0.32 13.76
C ASP A 115 -15.16 -0.07 13.63
N GLU A 116 -15.95 -0.88 14.31
CA GLU A 116 -17.40 -0.83 14.24
C GLU A 116 -17.96 0.24 15.17
N LYS A 117 -18.64 1.24 14.61
CA LYS A 117 -19.42 2.22 15.33
C LYS A 117 -20.90 2.03 15.06
N HIS A 118 -21.74 2.72 15.82
CA HIS A 118 -23.18 2.58 15.73
C HIS A 118 -23.72 2.84 14.31
N ASP A 119 -23.25 3.90 13.65
CA ASP A 119 -23.74 4.41 12.37
C ASP A 119 -22.88 4.01 11.15
N ALA A 120 -21.66 3.56 11.36
CA ALA A 120 -20.72 3.24 10.31
C ALA A 120 -19.70 2.20 10.75
N VAL A 121 -19.08 1.53 9.78
CA VAL A 121 -17.85 0.77 9.99
C VAL A 121 -16.71 1.60 9.42
N TRP A 122 -15.67 1.80 10.21
CA TRP A 122 -14.48 2.52 9.79
C TRP A 122 -13.43 1.54 9.29
N ILE A 123 -12.96 1.75 8.07
CA ILE A 123 -11.74 1.11 7.58
C ILE A 123 -10.58 1.93 8.12
N CYS A 124 -9.81 1.35 9.02
CA CYS A 124 -8.70 2.00 9.68
C CYS A 124 -7.37 1.47 9.17
N ARG A 125 -6.39 2.35 9.07
CA ARG A 125 -5.00 2.01 8.73
C ARG A 125 -4.04 2.70 9.67
N ARG A 126 -3.02 1.98 10.11
CA ARG A 126 -1.88 2.51 10.85
C ARG A 126 -0.58 2.11 10.16
N SER A 127 0.30 3.07 9.95
CA SER A 127 1.71 2.78 9.65
C SER A 127 2.48 2.64 10.97
N ARG A 128 3.39 1.69 11.05
CA ARG A 128 4.30 1.57 12.22
C ARG A 128 5.26 2.75 12.33
N ARG A 129 5.56 3.39 11.21
CA ARG A 129 6.29 4.65 11.18
C ARG A 129 5.30 5.83 11.22
N LEU A 130 5.62 6.84 12.00
CA LEU A 130 4.92 8.13 11.91
C LEU A 130 5.22 8.71 10.52
N LEU A 131 4.18 9.17 9.83
CA LEU A 131 4.35 9.92 8.60
C LEU A 131 4.88 11.32 8.94
N GLU A 132 5.83 11.78 8.15
CA GLU A 132 6.44 13.08 8.28
C GLU A 132 5.80 14.09 7.32
N ALA A 133 6.12 15.37 7.49
CA ALA A 133 5.76 16.37 6.50
C ALA A 133 6.38 16.00 5.14
N GLY A 134 5.55 15.93 4.09
CA GLY A 134 5.94 15.49 2.75
C GLY A 134 5.45 14.10 2.36
N ASP A 135 4.79 13.36 3.26
CA ASP A 135 4.22 12.03 2.94
C ASP A 135 2.85 12.10 2.24
N ASP A 136 2.44 13.28 1.80
CA ASP A 136 1.10 13.56 1.23
C ASP A 136 0.74 12.61 0.11
N MET A 137 1.69 12.28 -0.76
CA MET A 137 1.44 11.41 -1.92
C MET A 137 1.15 9.97 -1.49
N THR A 138 1.85 9.48 -0.47
CA THR A 138 1.57 8.16 0.12
C THR A 138 0.20 8.15 0.79
N ILE A 139 -0.19 9.22 1.49
CA ILE A 139 -1.51 9.34 2.11
C ILE A 139 -2.61 9.34 1.05
N GLN A 140 -2.44 10.09 -0.03
CA GLN A 140 -3.37 10.11 -1.17
C GLN A 140 -3.51 8.73 -1.80
N TYR A 141 -2.39 8.04 -2.08
CA TYR A 141 -2.36 6.70 -2.65
C TYR A 141 -3.14 5.69 -1.79
N VAL A 142 -2.92 5.74 -0.48
CA VAL A 142 -3.63 4.88 0.49
C VAL A 142 -5.11 5.22 0.55
N LEU A 143 -5.46 6.50 0.69
CA LEU A 143 -6.85 6.95 0.74
C LEU A 143 -7.61 6.51 -0.52
N ALA A 144 -7.05 6.73 -1.70
CA ALA A 144 -7.63 6.31 -2.96
C ALA A 144 -7.85 4.79 -3.01
N GLY A 145 -6.88 4.00 -2.52
CA GLY A 145 -7.01 2.55 -2.43
C GLY A 145 -8.16 2.10 -1.51
N MET A 146 -8.28 2.71 -0.32
CA MET A 146 -9.38 2.43 0.61
C MET A 146 -10.75 2.77 -0.01
N ILE A 147 -10.83 3.91 -0.70
CA ILE A 147 -12.06 4.32 -1.41
C ILE A 147 -12.41 3.31 -2.51
N GLN A 148 -11.44 2.90 -3.32
CA GLN A 148 -11.67 1.95 -4.42
C GLN A 148 -12.18 0.58 -3.95
N VAL A 149 -11.71 0.08 -2.80
CA VAL A 149 -12.25 -1.18 -2.24
C VAL A 149 -13.73 -1.03 -1.89
N VAL A 150 -14.14 0.09 -1.31
CA VAL A 150 -15.57 0.35 -1.00
C VAL A 150 -16.39 0.53 -2.27
N GLN A 151 -15.82 1.17 -3.29
CA GLN A 151 -16.48 1.35 -4.58
C GLN A 151 -16.84 0.03 -5.27
N CYS A 152 -16.17 -1.08 -4.96
CA CYS A 152 -16.53 -2.41 -5.47
C CYS A 152 -17.94 -2.87 -5.02
N GLY A 153 -18.46 -2.35 -3.92
CA GLY A 153 -19.83 -2.60 -3.48
C GLY A 153 -20.75 -1.37 -3.58
N ALA A 154 -20.19 -0.18 -3.42
CA ALA A 154 -20.96 1.08 -3.38
C ALA A 154 -21.09 1.79 -4.75
N GLY A 155 -20.34 1.32 -5.77
CA GLY A 155 -20.28 1.96 -7.09
C GLY A 155 -19.23 3.07 -7.19
N LYS A 156 -18.77 3.34 -8.42
CA LYS A 156 -17.63 4.25 -8.73
C LYS A 156 -17.82 5.70 -8.24
N ALA A 157 -19.06 6.17 -8.13
CA ALA A 157 -19.37 7.53 -7.69
C ALA A 157 -19.28 7.71 -6.16
N TRP A 158 -19.14 6.62 -5.40
CA TRP A 158 -19.10 6.71 -3.96
C TRP A 158 -17.83 7.41 -3.47
N TRP A 159 -18.00 8.31 -2.48
CA TRP A 159 -16.94 9.01 -1.77
C TRP A 159 -17.26 9.06 -0.27
N PRO A 160 -16.27 8.89 0.63
CA PRO A 160 -16.54 8.93 2.07
C PRO A 160 -16.92 10.33 2.54
N LYS A 161 -17.98 10.43 3.35
CA LYS A 161 -18.38 11.71 3.98
C LYS A 161 -17.54 12.05 5.22
N ARG A 162 -16.85 11.09 5.81
CA ARG A 162 -15.99 11.27 6.98
C ARG A 162 -14.66 10.57 6.74
N ILE A 163 -13.59 11.34 6.88
CA ILE A 163 -12.23 10.91 6.60
C ILE A 163 -11.35 11.32 7.77
N VAL A 164 -10.53 10.42 8.25
CA VAL A 164 -9.40 10.71 9.13
C VAL A 164 -8.12 10.45 8.34
N LEU A 165 -7.21 11.42 8.31
CA LEU A 165 -5.93 11.29 7.62
C LEU A 165 -4.79 11.32 8.64
N GLN A 166 -3.85 10.43 8.45
CA GLN A 166 -2.61 10.47 9.22
C GLN A 166 -1.82 11.71 8.79
N GLY A 167 -1.39 12.53 9.75
CA GLY A 167 -0.65 13.76 9.48
C GLY A 167 -1.06 14.91 10.39
N THR A 168 -0.45 16.06 10.18
CA THR A 168 -0.62 17.26 11.01
C THR A 168 -1.28 18.43 10.27
N GLY A 169 -1.56 18.28 8.97
CA GLY A 169 -2.10 19.38 8.17
C GLY A 169 -2.78 18.94 6.88
N PRO A 170 -3.36 19.90 6.16
CA PRO A 170 -4.16 19.63 4.97
C PRO A 170 -3.31 19.09 3.83
N ILE A 171 -3.82 18.03 3.19
CA ILE A 171 -3.30 17.48 1.94
C ILE A 171 -4.25 17.83 0.79
N ALA A 172 -3.72 17.85 -0.44
CA ALA A 172 -4.56 18.07 -1.61
C ALA A 172 -5.49 16.85 -1.81
N LEU A 173 -6.79 17.12 -1.97
CA LEU A 173 -7.80 16.12 -2.36
C LEU A 173 -8.33 16.46 -3.76
N PRO A 174 -8.77 15.46 -4.54
CA PRO A 174 -9.31 15.72 -5.86
C PRO A 174 -10.61 16.54 -5.77
N PRO A 175 -10.88 17.42 -6.75
CA PRO A 175 -12.12 18.18 -6.83
C PRO A 175 -13.28 17.29 -7.29
N VAL A 176 -13.71 16.37 -6.46
CA VAL A 176 -14.89 15.54 -6.70
C VAL A 176 -16.09 16.25 -6.05
N GLU A 177 -17.23 16.35 -6.74
CA GLU A 177 -18.43 16.98 -6.18
C GLU A 177 -18.76 16.45 -4.79
N ALA A 178 -18.59 15.11 -4.59
CA ALA A 178 -18.80 14.46 -3.30
C ALA A 178 -17.70 14.75 -2.26
N SER A 179 -16.47 15.16 -2.65
CA SER A 179 -15.38 15.43 -1.72
C SER A 179 -15.49 16.78 -1.01
N GLY A 180 -16.20 17.74 -1.62
CA GLY A 180 -16.41 19.07 -1.01
C GLY A 180 -17.28 19.02 0.25
N GLU A 181 -18.05 17.94 0.46
CA GLU A 181 -18.87 17.72 1.66
C GLU A 181 -18.18 16.81 2.70
N ALA A 182 -16.99 16.31 2.41
CA ALA A 182 -16.30 15.39 3.30
C ALA A 182 -15.72 16.11 4.52
N ALA A 183 -16.11 15.68 5.71
CA ALA A 183 -15.48 16.12 6.96
C ALA A 183 -14.12 15.40 7.11
N VAL A 184 -13.04 16.16 6.96
CA VAL A 184 -11.67 15.66 7.10
C VAL A 184 -11.10 16.06 8.47
N GLN A 185 -10.60 15.07 9.19
CA GLN A 185 -9.88 15.24 10.45
C GLN A 185 -8.46 14.70 10.29
N TYR A 186 -7.53 15.23 11.11
CA TYR A 186 -6.14 14.77 11.10
C TYR A 186 -5.81 14.06 12.41
N HIS A 187 -5.04 12.96 12.29
CA HIS A 187 -4.62 12.15 13.42
C HIS A 187 -3.14 11.78 13.26
N PRO A 188 -2.32 11.83 14.33
CA PRO A 188 -0.87 11.61 14.21
C PRO A 188 -0.48 10.23 13.69
N SER A 189 -1.32 9.21 13.84
CA SER A 189 -0.91 7.83 13.55
C SER A 189 -1.91 6.98 12.77
N ILE A 190 -3.09 7.50 12.43
CA ILE A 190 -4.15 6.70 11.81
C ILE A 190 -4.74 7.42 10.61
N SER A 191 -4.96 6.68 9.52
CA SER A 191 -5.89 7.08 8.47
C SER A 191 -7.12 6.19 8.53
N ALA A 192 -8.32 6.75 8.33
CA ALA A 192 -9.56 5.98 8.32
C ALA A 192 -10.62 6.63 7.43
N ILE A 193 -11.52 5.83 6.89
CA ILE A 193 -12.74 6.28 6.19
C ILE A 193 -13.96 5.61 6.78
N ALA A 194 -15.06 6.36 6.91
CA ALA A 194 -16.32 5.83 7.39
C ALA A 194 -17.15 5.26 6.25
N VAL A 195 -17.57 4.01 6.37
CA VAL A 195 -18.46 3.31 5.45
C VAL A 195 -19.82 3.16 6.11
N PRO A 196 -20.89 3.75 5.56
CA PRO A 196 -22.25 3.59 6.10
C PRO A 196 -22.65 2.11 6.20
N ARG A 197 -23.29 1.72 7.30
CA ARG A 197 -23.72 0.32 7.50
C ARG A 197 -24.68 -0.16 6.42
N THR A 198 -25.43 0.74 5.81
CA THR A 198 -26.35 0.42 4.70
C THR A 198 -25.66 -0.10 3.42
N LEU A 199 -24.36 0.18 3.27
CA LEU A 199 -23.55 -0.32 2.15
C LEU A 199 -22.97 -1.70 2.40
N LEU A 200 -22.82 -2.12 3.64
CA LEU A 200 -22.12 -3.36 4.00
C LEU A 200 -22.76 -4.65 3.42
N PRO A 201 -24.11 -4.76 3.32
CA PRO A 201 -24.74 -5.92 2.69
C PRO A 201 -24.67 -5.92 1.15
N GLN A 202 -24.24 -4.83 0.52
CA GLN A 202 -24.20 -4.75 -0.93
C GLN A 202 -23.26 -5.80 -1.52
N PRO A 203 -23.66 -6.49 -2.61
CA PRO A 203 -22.80 -7.42 -3.31
C PRO A 203 -21.58 -6.69 -3.87
N VAL A 204 -20.44 -7.36 -3.88
CA VAL A 204 -19.19 -6.80 -4.43
C VAL A 204 -18.98 -7.28 -5.86
N HIS A 205 -18.51 -6.36 -6.68
CA HIS A 205 -18.19 -6.61 -8.08
C HIS A 205 -16.83 -5.99 -8.40
N SER A 206 -16.04 -6.67 -9.24
CA SER A 206 -14.85 -6.03 -9.80
C SER A 206 -15.26 -4.85 -10.67
N LEU A 207 -14.61 -3.71 -10.46
CA LEU A 207 -14.80 -2.51 -11.28
C LEU A 207 -13.95 -2.56 -12.57
N ASP A 208 -13.03 -3.51 -12.66
CA ASP A 208 -12.18 -3.76 -13.82
C ASP A 208 -12.69 -4.97 -14.59
N ALA A 209 -13.20 -4.75 -15.82
CA ALA A 209 -13.74 -5.79 -16.68
C ALA A 209 -12.68 -6.84 -17.10
N ASP A 210 -11.40 -6.42 -17.15
CA ASP A 210 -10.27 -7.29 -17.52
C ASP A 210 -9.74 -8.16 -16.36
N SER A 211 -10.30 -8.02 -15.16
CA SER A 211 -9.84 -8.72 -13.95
C SER A 211 -10.17 -10.22 -13.89
N ARG A 212 -10.71 -10.82 -14.93
CA ARG A 212 -11.02 -12.27 -15.04
C ARG A 212 -9.77 -13.15 -15.24
N THR A 213 -8.58 -12.68 -14.84
CA THR A 213 -7.34 -13.42 -15.01
C THR A 213 -7.27 -14.67 -14.10
N PRO A 214 -6.67 -15.78 -14.56
CA PRO A 214 -6.57 -17.07 -13.84
C PRO A 214 -5.83 -17.04 -12.50
N VAL A 215 -5.29 -15.88 -12.10
CA VAL A 215 -4.47 -15.70 -10.87
C VAL A 215 -5.21 -16.12 -9.59
N LEU A 216 -6.56 -16.10 -9.60
CA LEU A 216 -7.36 -16.47 -8.42
C LEU A 216 -7.34 -17.97 -8.12
N ALA A 217 -7.20 -18.81 -9.14
CA ALA A 217 -7.18 -20.28 -8.97
C ALA A 217 -5.89 -20.79 -8.32
N ALA A 218 -4.79 -20.04 -8.50
CA ALA A 218 -3.46 -20.41 -7.98
C ALA A 218 -3.10 -19.69 -6.67
N PHE A 219 -3.95 -18.78 -6.13
CA PHE A 219 -3.62 -18.08 -4.91
C PHE A 219 -3.89 -18.96 -3.68
N ASP A 220 -2.81 -19.35 -3.02
CA ASP A 220 -2.83 -20.10 -1.77
C ASP A 220 -2.72 -19.12 -0.59
N GLU A 221 -3.87 -18.83 0.04
CA GLU A 221 -3.96 -17.93 1.20
C GLU A 221 -3.10 -18.41 2.37
N PRO A 222 -3.12 -19.68 2.78
CA PRO A 222 -2.26 -20.18 3.84
C PRO A 222 -0.78 -19.91 3.58
N THR A 223 -0.26 -20.27 2.41
CA THR A 223 1.13 -20.02 2.03
C THR A 223 1.43 -18.52 1.98
N PHE A 224 0.50 -17.70 1.45
CA PHE A 224 0.67 -16.25 1.42
C PHE A 224 0.82 -15.64 2.82
N LEU A 225 0.03 -16.09 3.80
CA LEU A 225 0.12 -15.63 5.18
C LEU A 225 1.34 -16.20 5.91
N GLN A 226 1.72 -17.45 5.64
CA GLN A 226 2.93 -18.08 6.21
C GLN A 226 4.21 -17.43 5.72
N THR A 227 4.20 -16.93 4.49
CA THR A 227 5.31 -16.17 3.90
C THR A 227 5.15 -14.66 4.10
N ALA A 228 4.48 -14.21 5.17
CA ALA A 228 4.36 -12.79 5.51
C ALA A 228 5.74 -12.14 5.78
N PRO A 229 5.86 -10.82 5.63
CA PRO A 229 7.08 -10.11 6.00
C PRO A 229 7.42 -10.34 7.47
N ALA A 230 8.67 -10.68 7.74
CA ALA A 230 9.12 -11.10 9.07
C ALA A 230 9.13 -9.93 10.09
N ASP A 231 8.77 -10.23 11.32
CA ASP A 231 8.71 -9.25 12.42
C ASP A 231 10.06 -9.03 13.13
N THR A 232 11.04 -9.91 12.96
CA THR A 232 12.38 -9.73 13.54
C THR A 232 13.33 -9.07 12.52
N LEU A 233 14.30 -8.29 13.01
CA LEU A 233 15.27 -7.62 12.14
C LEU A 233 16.07 -8.64 11.29
N VAL A 234 16.54 -9.72 11.92
CA VAL A 234 17.35 -10.73 11.24
C VAL A 234 16.58 -11.43 10.14
N ALA A 235 15.35 -11.86 10.42
CA ALA A 235 14.52 -12.53 9.43
C ALA A 235 14.09 -11.59 8.29
N ALA A 236 13.76 -10.31 8.61
CA ALA A 236 13.45 -9.29 7.61
C ALA A 236 14.65 -9.01 6.70
N LEU A 237 15.87 -8.93 7.26
CA LEU A 237 17.09 -8.78 6.47
C LEU A 237 17.36 -9.98 5.56
N LYS A 238 17.10 -11.20 6.04
CA LYS A 238 17.22 -12.41 5.19
C LYS A 238 16.24 -12.34 4.00
N GLN A 239 14.99 -11.98 4.25
CA GLN A 239 13.98 -11.81 3.19
C GLN A 239 14.42 -10.74 2.17
N LEU A 240 14.91 -9.60 2.65
CA LEU A 240 15.41 -8.52 1.81
C LEU A 240 16.60 -8.97 0.94
N ILE A 241 17.60 -9.62 1.54
CA ILE A 241 18.78 -10.11 0.83
C ILE A 241 18.38 -11.12 -0.24
N VAL A 242 17.52 -12.08 0.09
CA VAL A 242 17.01 -13.08 -0.90
C VAL A 242 16.35 -12.38 -2.09
N THR A 243 15.57 -11.32 -1.85
CA THR A 243 14.95 -10.55 -2.94
C THR A 243 16.00 -9.87 -3.84
N MET A 244 17.13 -9.47 -3.29
CA MET A 244 18.20 -8.76 -4.03
C MET A 244 19.18 -9.71 -4.74
N MET A 245 19.32 -10.94 -4.27
CA MET A 245 20.32 -11.92 -4.77
C MET A 245 20.32 -12.11 -6.29
N PRO A 246 19.17 -12.16 -7.02
CA PRO A 246 19.16 -12.29 -8.46
C PRO A 246 19.88 -11.14 -9.20
N HIS A 247 20.01 -9.98 -8.57
CA HIS A 247 20.69 -8.79 -9.12
C HIS A 247 22.11 -8.61 -8.61
N GLY A 248 22.63 -9.58 -7.86
CA GLY A 248 23.96 -9.58 -7.24
C GLY A 248 23.88 -9.63 -5.71
N CYS A 249 24.92 -10.21 -5.08
CA CYS A 249 24.97 -10.27 -3.63
C CYS A 249 25.19 -8.85 -3.06
N PRO A 250 24.24 -8.29 -2.26
CA PRO A 250 24.41 -6.95 -1.72
C PRO A 250 25.52 -6.94 -0.65
N SER A 251 26.33 -5.86 -0.64
CA SER A 251 27.33 -5.66 0.41
C SER A 251 26.67 -5.31 1.74
N ILE A 252 27.41 -5.44 2.85
CA ILE A 252 26.90 -5.05 4.18
C ILE A 252 26.56 -3.56 4.24
N GLU A 253 27.30 -2.74 3.51
CA GLU A 253 27.06 -1.29 3.40
C GLU A 253 25.71 -1.03 2.72
N THR A 254 25.47 -1.70 1.59
CA THR A 254 24.19 -1.61 0.85
C THR A 254 23.02 -2.04 1.72
N VAL A 255 23.13 -3.18 2.42
CA VAL A 255 22.07 -3.69 3.29
C VAL A 255 21.83 -2.75 4.47
N ALA A 256 22.89 -2.17 5.05
CA ALA A 256 22.79 -1.24 6.16
C ALA A 256 22.12 0.08 5.72
N GLU A 257 22.49 0.61 4.56
CA GLU A 257 21.86 1.80 3.97
C GLU A 257 20.36 1.58 3.73
N ILE A 258 20.00 0.47 3.09
CA ILE A 258 18.60 0.09 2.84
C ILE A 258 17.82 -0.06 4.15
N ALA A 259 18.45 -0.63 5.19
CA ALA A 259 17.85 -0.80 6.51
C ALA A 259 17.81 0.51 7.34
N GLY A 260 18.37 1.61 6.83
CA GLY A 260 18.49 2.87 7.56
C GLY A 260 19.39 2.75 8.80
N ALA A 261 20.43 1.89 8.74
CA ALA A 261 21.32 1.60 9.85
C ALA A 261 22.79 1.81 9.47
N HIS A 262 23.64 2.05 10.47
CA HIS A 262 25.08 2.04 10.24
C HIS A 262 25.60 0.59 10.16
N PRO A 263 26.54 0.22 9.24
CA PRO A 263 27.04 -1.14 9.08
C PRO A 263 27.49 -1.82 10.39
N ARG A 264 28.24 -1.11 11.24
CA ARG A 264 28.68 -1.63 12.56
C ARG A 264 27.51 -1.89 13.52
N ALA A 265 26.45 -1.07 13.46
CA ALA A 265 25.25 -1.28 14.28
C ALA A 265 24.48 -2.52 13.81
N LEU A 266 24.39 -2.70 12.49
CA LEU A 266 23.79 -3.88 11.87
C LEU A 266 24.53 -5.16 12.26
N GLN A 267 25.86 -5.18 12.13
CA GLN A 267 26.72 -6.31 12.55
C GLN A 267 26.49 -6.68 14.01
N ARG A 268 26.50 -5.70 14.93
CA ARG A 268 26.23 -5.96 16.37
C ARG A 268 24.84 -6.54 16.62
N SER A 269 23.85 -6.13 15.84
CA SER A 269 22.48 -6.66 15.97
C SER A 269 22.34 -8.08 15.43
N LEU A 270 23.20 -8.50 14.50
CA LEU A 270 23.25 -9.85 13.95
C LEU A 270 23.98 -10.84 14.83
N HIS A 271 24.86 -10.37 15.73
CA HIS A 271 25.64 -11.19 16.68
C HIS A 271 24.92 -11.41 18.03
N ARG A 272 23.74 -10.83 18.23
CA ARG A 272 22.89 -11.03 19.41
C ARG A 272 21.78 -12.05 19.10
#